data_3c8e5cd9cec8f3c85b6d1eb48b22f9cc
#
_entry.id   3c8e5cd9cec8f3c85b6d1eb48b22f9cc
#
_cell.length_a   1.000
_cell.length_b   1.000
_cell.length_c   1.000
_cell.angle_alpha   90.00
_cell.angle_beta   90.00
_cell.angle_gamma   90.00
#
_symmetry.space_group_name_H-M   'P 1'
#
loop_
_entity.id
_entity.type
_entity.pdbx_description
1 polymer ?
#
loop_
_entity_poly.entity_id
_entity_poly.type
_entity_poly.pdbx_seq_one_letter_code
_entity_poly.pdbx_strand_id
1 'polypeptide(L)'
;HQSTRLQASMLPFLVLALLLAALVSLMQLGLSPHLHPLFNGDAVQISHHVALLLSLAALATLAAQFLVVRPQHFTPRVLLLIAAVLMVAGLGLMCLASLALFYVGIVITSLGAAMATPGYQLLLNDRLTTGKGAGVIATSHTLGYGASALLVPVVTRFYGEQFLITAAWGMALLFLAVSVWVRSTDRTSAHPPPPPPPTPP
;
A
#
# COMPACT_ATOMS: atom_id res chain seq x y z
N HIS A 1 18.60 3.47 -25.44
CA HIS A 1 17.13 3.46 -25.60
C HIS A 1 16.43 2.32 -24.86
N GLN A 2 17.02 1.12 -24.71
CA GLN A 2 16.44 0.00 -23.95
C GLN A 2 16.42 0.27 -22.44
N SER A 3 17.43 0.91 -21.88
CA SER A 3 17.50 1.21 -20.44
C SER A 3 16.43 2.21 -19.99
N THR A 4 16.11 3.19 -20.83
CA THR A 4 15.06 4.20 -20.54
C THR A 4 13.64 3.60 -20.59
N ARG A 5 13.39 2.64 -21.48
CA ARG A 5 12.11 1.93 -21.55
C ARG A 5 11.91 0.98 -20.35
N LEU A 6 12.96 0.30 -19.92
CA LEU A 6 12.94 -0.55 -18.72
C LEU A 6 12.71 0.30 -17.46
N GLN A 7 13.34 1.47 -17.34
CA GLN A 7 13.12 2.39 -16.24
C GLN A 7 11.67 2.93 -16.22
N ALA A 8 11.12 3.29 -17.39
CA ALA A 8 9.74 3.76 -17.50
C ALA A 8 8.72 2.66 -17.14
N SER A 9 8.99 1.37 -17.47
CA SER A 9 8.11 0.26 -17.12
C SER A 9 8.12 -0.11 -15.65
N MET A 10 9.19 0.26 -14.91
CA MET A 10 9.32 0.03 -13.48
C MET A 10 8.68 1.13 -12.63
N LEU A 11 8.49 2.32 -13.19
CA LEU A 11 8.01 3.50 -12.47
C LEU A 11 6.70 3.27 -11.70
N PRO A 12 5.67 2.61 -12.26
CA PRO A 12 4.43 2.36 -11.52
C PRO A 12 4.64 1.54 -10.25
N PHE A 13 5.52 0.55 -10.28
CA PHE A 13 5.80 -0.29 -9.11
C PHE A 13 6.57 0.46 -8.03
N LEU A 14 7.45 1.37 -8.43
CA LEU A 14 8.16 2.26 -7.50
C LEU A 14 7.21 3.25 -6.85
N VAL A 15 6.26 3.78 -7.61
CA VAL A 15 5.19 4.65 -7.08
C VAL A 15 4.32 3.89 -6.09
N LEU A 16 3.93 2.65 -6.39
CA LEU A 16 3.17 1.80 -5.47
C LEU A 16 3.94 1.56 -4.16
N ALA A 17 5.23 1.24 -4.24
CA ALA A 17 6.06 1.03 -3.06
C ALA A 17 6.19 2.30 -2.21
N LEU A 18 6.38 3.44 -2.85
CA LEU A 18 6.45 4.75 -2.18
C LEU A 18 5.12 5.09 -1.51
N LEU A 19 4.00 4.93 -2.21
CA LEU A 19 2.66 5.18 -1.66
C LEU A 19 2.35 4.26 -0.48
N LEU A 20 2.69 2.97 -0.56
CA LEU A 20 2.49 2.03 0.54
C LEU A 20 3.25 2.47 1.78
N ALA A 21 4.53 2.78 1.65
CA ALA A 21 5.34 3.23 2.78
C ALA A 21 4.80 4.53 3.37
N ALA A 22 4.38 5.47 2.53
CA ALA A 22 3.81 6.75 2.97
C ALA A 22 2.49 6.54 3.71
N LEU A 23 1.56 5.74 3.17
CA LEU A 23 0.27 5.53 3.82
C LEU A 23 0.37 4.77 5.14
N VAL A 24 1.24 3.76 5.24
CA VAL A 24 1.47 3.02 6.49
C VAL A 24 2.08 3.94 7.54
N SER A 25 3.05 4.74 7.17
CA SER A 25 3.69 5.71 8.07
C SER A 25 2.68 6.77 8.57
N LEU A 26 1.89 7.36 7.68
CA LEU A 26 0.85 8.34 8.04
C LEU A 26 -0.21 7.71 8.94
N MET A 27 -0.63 6.48 8.67
CA MET A 27 -1.56 5.74 9.52
C MET A 27 -1.01 5.59 10.94
N GLN A 28 0.21 5.10 11.09
CA GLN A 28 0.84 4.89 12.40
C GLN A 28 1.00 6.20 13.17
N LEU A 29 1.46 7.26 12.51
CA LEU A 29 1.63 8.59 13.11
C LEU A 29 0.28 9.24 13.45
N GLY A 30 -0.78 8.88 12.75
CA GLY A 30 -2.12 9.39 12.96
C GLY A 30 -2.93 8.67 14.05
N LEU A 31 -2.45 7.55 14.60
CA LEU A 31 -3.21 6.78 15.60
C LEU A 31 -3.46 7.61 16.87
N SER A 32 -2.43 8.15 17.47
CA SER A 32 -2.54 8.93 18.71
C SER A 32 -3.38 10.21 18.54
N PRO A 33 -3.14 11.06 17.53
CA PRO A 33 -3.98 12.22 17.29
C PRO A 33 -5.46 11.90 17.05
N HIS A 34 -5.76 10.81 16.37
CA HIS A 34 -7.14 10.41 16.11
C HIS A 34 -7.86 9.95 17.39
N LEU A 35 -7.15 9.29 18.29
CA LEU A 35 -7.69 8.81 19.58
C LEU A 35 -7.81 9.94 20.63
N HIS A 36 -7.07 11.01 20.47
CA HIS A 36 -7.03 12.12 21.43
C HIS A 36 -8.42 12.65 21.80
N PRO A 37 -9.31 13.01 20.85
CA PRO A 37 -10.65 13.47 21.19
C PRO A 37 -11.57 12.41 21.77
N LEU A 38 -11.34 11.12 21.46
CA LEU A 38 -12.15 10.01 21.96
C LEU A 38 -11.93 9.74 23.45
N PHE A 39 -10.75 10.08 23.98
CA PHE A 39 -10.35 9.84 25.37
C PHE A 39 -10.04 11.13 26.13
N ASN A 40 -10.50 12.27 25.64
CA ASN A 40 -10.29 13.59 26.26
C ASN A 40 -8.80 13.87 26.59
N GLY A 41 -7.89 13.40 25.75
CA GLY A 41 -6.47 13.59 25.91
C GLY A 41 -5.79 12.75 27.00
N ASP A 42 -6.46 11.72 27.55
CA ASP A 42 -5.86 10.83 28.55
C ASP A 42 -4.73 9.99 27.91
N ALA A 43 -3.50 10.40 28.23
CA ALA A 43 -2.29 9.82 27.64
C ALA A 43 -2.14 8.32 27.93
N VAL A 44 -2.57 7.86 29.11
CA VAL A 44 -2.47 6.45 29.49
C VAL A 44 -3.41 5.59 28.66
N GLN A 45 -4.69 6.01 28.52
CA GLN A 45 -5.67 5.30 27.69
C GLN A 45 -5.28 5.30 26.21
N ILE A 46 -4.83 6.45 25.69
CA ILE A 46 -4.38 6.58 24.30
C ILE A 46 -3.20 5.63 24.03
N SER A 47 -2.18 5.64 24.90
CA SER A 47 -1.02 4.74 24.76
C SER A 47 -1.41 3.27 24.79
N HIS A 48 -2.35 2.90 25.67
CA HIS A 48 -2.86 1.53 25.75
C HIS A 48 -3.54 1.09 24.45
N HIS A 49 -4.41 1.93 23.90
CA HIS A 49 -5.08 1.65 22.63
C HIS A 49 -4.12 1.65 21.43
N VAL A 50 -3.14 2.55 21.39
CA VAL A 50 -2.10 2.53 20.36
C VAL A 50 -1.32 1.21 20.39
N ALA A 51 -0.93 0.75 21.58
CA ALA A 51 -0.23 -0.52 21.73
C ALA A 51 -1.07 -1.70 21.24
N LEU A 52 -2.36 -1.75 21.59
CA LEU A 52 -3.29 -2.78 21.13
C LEU A 52 -3.49 -2.74 19.61
N LEU A 53 -3.67 -1.56 19.04
CA LEU A 53 -3.84 -1.36 17.60
C LEU A 53 -2.62 -1.83 16.81
N LEU A 54 -1.41 -1.46 17.26
CA LEU A 54 -0.17 -1.90 16.61
C LEU A 54 0.04 -3.41 16.75
N SER A 55 -0.34 -3.99 17.89
CA SER A 55 -0.27 -5.44 18.10
C SER A 55 -1.24 -6.19 17.18
N LEU A 56 -2.47 -5.71 17.04
CA LEU A 56 -3.45 -6.26 16.10
C LEU A 56 -3.00 -6.12 14.65
N ALA A 57 -2.40 -4.99 14.29
CA ALA A 57 -1.81 -4.78 12.98
C ALA A 57 -0.72 -5.81 12.67
N ALA A 58 0.15 -6.09 13.64
CA ALA A 58 1.19 -7.10 13.51
C ALA A 58 0.60 -8.51 13.34
N LEU A 59 -0.40 -8.88 14.15
CA LEU A 59 -1.09 -10.17 14.03
C LEU A 59 -1.81 -10.32 12.69
N ALA A 60 -2.49 -9.28 12.24
CA ALA A 60 -3.14 -9.26 10.92
C ALA A 60 -2.13 -9.44 9.78
N THR A 61 -0.98 -8.78 9.87
CA THR A 61 0.11 -8.92 8.91
C THR A 61 0.62 -10.35 8.86
N LEU A 62 0.88 -10.96 10.01
CA LEU A 62 1.30 -12.37 10.09
C LEU A 62 0.23 -13.30 9.52
N ALA A 63 -1.03 -13.10 9.86
CA ALA A 63 -2.14 -13.90 9.33
C ALA A 63 -2.22 -13.81 7.80
N ALA A 64 -2.08 -12.62 7.22
CA ALA A 64 -2.07 -12.43 5.77
C ALA A 64 -0.89 -13.16 5.11
N GLN A 65 0.30 -13.10 5.70
CA GLN A 65 1.49 -13.78 5.17
C GLN A 65 1.31 -15.30 5.13
N PHE A 66 0.79 -15.89 6.21
CA PHE A 66 0.65 -17.35 6.30
C PHE A 66 -0.58 -17.90 5.58
N LEU A 67 -1.70 -17.18 5.58
CA LEU A 67 -2.97 -17.68 5.06
C LEU A 67 -3.24 -17.29 3.61
N VAL A 68 -2.69 -16.19 3.14
CA VAL A 68 -3.01 -15.64 1.82
C VAL A 68 -1.78 -15.62 0.91
N VAL A 69 -0.67 -15.08 1.37
CA VAL A 69 0.53 -14.87 0.54
C VAL A 69 1.29 -16.17 0.32
N ARG A 70 1.61 -16.89 1.39
CA ARG A 70 2.41 -18.11 1.34
C ARG A 70 1.78 -19.23 0.51
N PRO A 71 0.45 -19.50 0.58
CA PRO A 71 -0.19 -20.52 -0.25
C PRO A 71 -0.25 -20.20 -1.75
N GLN A 72 -0.01 -18.96 -2.15
CA GLN A 72 0.01 -18.51 -3.55
C GLN A 72 -1.29 -18.79 -4.33
N HIS A 73 -2.46 -18.67 -3.67
CA HIS A 73 -3.76 -18.89 -4.29
C HIS A 73 -4.15 -17.81 -5.30
N PHE A 74 -3.53 -16.64 -5.21
CA PHE A 74 -3.86 -15.48 -6.05
C PHE A 74 -2.67 -15.10 -6.94
N THR A 75 -2.98 -14.67 -8.16
CA THR A 75 -1.98 -14.07 -9.03
C THR A 75 -1.48 -12.75 -8.43
N PRO A 76 -0.24 -12.31 -8.71
CA PRO A 76 0.27 -11.04 -8.17
C PRO A 76 -0.62 -9.83 -8.47
N ARG A 77 -1.26 -9.80 -9.64
CA ARG A 77 -2.17 -8.70 -10.04
C ARG A 77 -3.46 -8.69 -9.23
N VAL A 78 -4.07 -9.85 -9.02
CA VAL A 78 -5.27 -9.99 -8.17
C VAL A 78 -4.93 -9.63 -6.74
N LEU A 79 -3.78 -10.10 -6.24
CA LEU A 79 -3.30 -9.80 -4.90
C LEU A 79 -3.12 -8.29 -4.70
N LEU A 80 -2.52 -7.60 -5.66
CA LEU A 80 -2.33 -6.15 -5.63
C LEU A 80 -3.66 -5.39 -5.59
N LEU A 81 -4.64 -5.81 -6.39
CA LEU A 81 -5.95 -5.19 -6.43
C LEU A 81 -6.74 -5.41 -5.13
N ILE A 82 -6.73 -6.63 -4.59
CA ILE A 82 -7.34 -6.95 -3.30
C ILE A 82 -6.70 -6.10 -2.19
N ALA A 83 -5.37 -5.99 -2.18
CA ALA A 83 -4.64 -5.17 -1.25
C ALA A 83 -5.09 -3.71 -1.29
N ALA A 84 -5.19 -3.14 -2.49
CA ALA A 84 -5.63 -1.76 -2.70
C ALA A 84 -7.05 -1.52 -2.17
N VAL A 85 -7.98 -2.40 -2.50
CA VAL A 85 -9.38 -2.30 -2.03
C VAL A 85 -9.47 -2.43 -0.51
N LEU A 86 -8.73 -3.36 0.09
CA LEU A 86 -8.72 -3.53 1.55
C LEU A 86 -8.15 -2.30 2.25
N MET A 87 -7.08 -1.70 1.72
CA MET A 87 -6.51 -0.50 2.31
C MET A 87 -7.45 0.71 2.21
N VAL A 88 -8.12 0.90 1.09
CA VAL A 88 -9.13 1.95 0.93
C VAL A 88 -10.29 1.75 1.90
N ALA A 89 -10.83 0.55 1.98
CA ALA A 89 -11.93 0.23 2.89
C ALA A 89 -11.52 0.37 4.36
N GLY A 90 -10.37 -0.19 4.74
CA GLY A 90 -9.87 -0.16 6.11
C GLY A 90 -9.57 1.25 6.61
N LEU A 91 -8.84 2.03 5.83
CA LEU A 91 -8.52 3.42 6.17
C LEU A 91 -9.78 4.31 6.14
N GLY A 92 -10.72 4.04 5.24
CA GLY A 92 -12.02 4.70 5.23
C GLY A 92 -12.79 4.49 6.53
N LEU A 93 -12.83 3.26 7.05
CA LEU A 93 -13.41 2.96 8.36
C LEU A 93 -12.67 3.69 9.48
N MET A 94 -11.34 3.78 9.43
CA MET A 94 -10.54 4.48 10.42
C MET A 94 -10.79 6.00 10.45
N CYS A 95 -11.27 6.59 9.36
CA CYS A 95 -11.63 8.00 9.30
C CYS A 95 -12.89 8.33 10.11
N LEU A 96 -13.71 7.33 10.44
CA LEU A 96 -14.96 7.52 11.18
C LEU A 96 -14.68 7.68 12.67
N ALA A 97 -15.54 8.46 13.36
CA ALA A 97 -15.41 8.75 14.79
C ALA A 97 -15.96 7.62 15.66
N SER A 98 -15.46 6.40 15.47
CA SER A 98 -15.86 5.21 16.23
C SER A 98 -14.64 4.37 16.58
N LEU A 99 -14.45 4.08 17.86
CA LEU A 99 -13.35 3.23 18.33
C LEU A 99 -13.43 1.82 17.74
N ALA A 100 -14.63 1.23 17.70
CA ALA A 100 -14.82 -0.11 17.13
C ALA A 100 -14.44 -0.15 15.65
N LEU A 101 -14.86 0.83 14.84
CA LEU A 101 -14.52 0.92 13.44
C LEU A 101 -13.03 1.22 13.22
N PHE A 102 -12.39 1.91 14.14
CA PHE A 102 -10.97 2.17 14.13
C PHE A 102 -10.17 0.87 14.28
N TYR A 103 -10.57 0.00 15.21
CA TYR A 103 -9.97 -1.34 15.39
C TYR A 103 -10.21 -2.25 14.18
N VAL A 104 -11.43 -2.32 13.69
CA VAL A 104 -11.75 -3.10 12.47
C VAL A 104 -10.96 -2.58 11.27
N GLY A 105 -10.92 -1.26 11.12
CA GLY A 105 -10.22 -0.60 10.02
C GLY A 105 -8.73 -0.89 9.99
N ILE A 106 -8.04 -0.87 11.13
CA ILE A 106 -6.60 -1.16 11.17
C ILE A 106 -6.30 -2.61 10.82
N VAL A 107 -7.15 -3.55 11.23
CA VAL A 107 -7.01 -4.96 10.87
C VAL A 107 -7.12 -5.13 9.35
N ILE A 108 -8.16 -4.57 8.74
CA ILE A 108 -8.40 -4.65 7.30
C ILE A 108 -7.25 -3.97 6.52
N THR A 109 -6.82 -2.79 6.95
CA THR A 109 -5.70 -2.06 6.32
C THR A 109 -4.40 -2.86 6.39
N SER A 110 -4.12 -3.47 7.54
CA SER A 110 -2.90 -4.26 7.75
C SER A 110 -2.89 -5.54 6.92
N LEU A 111 -4.04 -6.20 6.76
CA LEU A 111 -4.19 -7.33 5.82
C LEU A 111 -3.86 -6.89 4.40
N GLY A 112 -4.42 -5.76 3.97
CA GLY A 112 -4.16 -5.21 2.64
C GLY A 112 -2.69 -4.83 2.44
N ALA A 113 -2.09 -4.12 3.38
CA ALA A 113 -0.68 -3.71 3.31
C ALA A 113 0.27 -4.92 3.23
N ALA A 114 -0.02 -5.99 3.97
CA ALA A 114 0.77 -7.22 3.94
C ALA A 114 0.71 -7.93 2.58
N MET A 115 -0.39 -7.81 1.86
CA MET A 115 -0.58 -8.41 0.54
C MET A 115 -0.01 -7.52 -0.59
N ALA A 116 0.09 -6.21 -0.38
CA ALA A 116 0.55 -5.26 -1.39
C ALA A 116 2.01 -5.49 -1.78
N THR A 117 2.91 -5.61 -0.82
CA THR A 117 4.35 -5.77 -1.06
C THR A 117 4.68 -6.96 -1.95
N PRO A 118 4.24 -8.21 -1.65
CA PRO A 118 4.49 -9.32 -2.55
C PRO A 118 3.82 -9.13 -3.92
N GLY A 119 2.67 -8.47 -3.99
CA GLY A 119 1.97 -8.20 -5.24
C GLY A 119 2.84 -7.41 -6.22
N TYR A 120 3.28 -6.20 -5.87
CA TYR A 120 4.11 -5.39 -6.77
C TYR A 120 5.55 -5.89 -6.88
N GLN A 121 6.09 -6.53 -5.84
CA GLN A 121 7.44 -7.07 -5.85
C GLN A 121 7.58 -8.22 -6.85
N LEU A 122 6.62 -9.15 -6.87
CA LEU A 122 6.60 -10.25 -7.84
C LEU A 122 6.44 -9.73 -9.28
N LEU A 123 5.57 -8.76 -9.50
CA LEU A 123 5.38 -8.14 -10.80
C LEU A 123 6.64 -7.40 -11.28
N LEU A 124 7.36 -6.76 -10.38
CA LEU A 124 8.62 -6.09 -10.71
C LEU A 124 9.73 -7.09 -11.01
N ASN A 125 9.85 -8.17 -10.22
CA ASN A 125 10.87 -9.20 -10.42
C ASN A 125 10.72 -9.92 -11.76
N ASP A 126 9.50 -10.10 -12.26
CA ASP A 126 9.23 -10.67 -13.58
C ASP A 126 9.82 -9.81 -14.73
N ARG A 127 10.04 -8.52 -14.49
CA ARG A 127 10.58 -7.57 -15.47
C ARG A 127 12.09 -7.34 -15.33
N LEU A 128 12.68 -7.76 -14.21
CA LEU A 128 14.10 -7.60 -13.90
C LEU A 128 14.78 -8.97 -13.82
N THR A 129 15.82 -9.16 -14.60
CA THR A 129 16.54 -10.43 -14.74
C THR A 129 17.51 -10.75 -13.60
N THR A 130 17.77 -9.83 -12.68
CA THR A 130 18.74 -10.02 -11.59
C THR A 130 18.35 -9.16 -10.39
N GLY A 131 18.21 -9.71 -9.22
CA GLY A 131 17.98 -9.17 -7.86
C GLY A 131 18.04 -7.65 -7.56
N LYS A 132 18.13 -6.81 -8.60
CA LYS A 132 18.12 -5.34 -8.51
C LYS A 132 16.77 -4.78 -8.05
N GLY A 133 15.69 -5.55 -8.25
CA GLY A 133 14.34 -5.12 -7.89
C GLY A 133 14.16 -4.91 -6.40
N ALA A 134 14.73 -5.76 -5.56
CA ALA A 134 14.61 -5.64 -4.11
C ALA A 134 15.26 -4.34 -3.57
N GLY A 135 16.44 -3.97 -4.07
CA GLY A 135 17.11 -2.73 -3.70
C GLY A 135 16.35 -1.48 -4.12
N VAL A 136 15.77 -1.49 -5.32
CA VAL A 136 14.97 -0.39 -5.84
C VAL A 136 13.69 -0.22 -5.04
N ILE A 137 13.00 -1.30 -4.69
CA ILE A 137 11.81 -1.28 -3.83
C ILE A 137 12.16 -0.76 -2.44
N ALA A 138 13.23 -1.24 -1.83
CA ALA A 138 13.69 -0.77 -0.52
C ALA A 138 13.98 0.74 -0.52
N THR A 139 14.62 1.24 -1.56
CA THR A 139 14.85 2.68 -1.74
C THR A 139 13.54 3.45 -1.86
N SER A 140 12.58 2.92 -2.62
CA SER A 140 11.25 3.55 -2.78
C SER A 140 10.47 3.56 -1.48
N HIS A 141 10.54 2.52 -0.65
CA HIS A 141 9.96 2.50 0.68
C HIS A 141 10.61 3.57 1.57
N THR A 142 11.92 3.69 1.56
CA THR A 142 12.65 4.71 2.34
C THR A 142 12.24 6.12 1.91
N LEU A 143 12.14 6.37 0.61
CA LEU A 143 11.65 7.64 0.08
C LEU A 143 10.19 7.91 0.49
N GLY A 144 9.35 6.88 0.53
CA GLY A 144 7.97 6.97 0.98
C GLY A 144 7.86 7.36 2.46
N TYR A 145 8.69 6.77 3.31
CA TYR A 145 8.76 7.15 4.73
C TYR A 145 9.26 8.60 4.88
N GLY A 146 10.27 9.00 4.12
CA GLY A 146 10.75 10.38 4.09
C GLY A 146 9.68 11.37 3.60
N ALA A 147 8.96 11.02 2.54
CA ALA A 147 7.86 11.83 2.02
C ALA A 147 6.74 11.99 3.06
N SER A 148 6.37 10.93 3.79
CA SER A 148 5.38 11.01 4.87
C SER A 148 5.84 11.93 5.99
N ALA A 149 7.12 11.86 6.36
CA ALA A 149 7.70 12.74 7.39
C ALA A 149 7.62 14.22 7.00
N LEU A 150 7.74 14.53 5.70
CA LEU A 150 7.55 15.89 5.19
C LEU A 150 6.07 16.30 5.12
N LEU A 151 5.18 15.35 4.83
CA LEU A 151 3.73 15.58 4.75
C LEU A 151 3.11 15.84 6.12
N VAL A 152 3.60 15.20 7.18
CA VAL A 152 3.06 15.32 8.53
C VAL A 152 2.99 16.80 8.99
N PRO A 153 4.06 17.59 8.93
CA PRO A 153 3.97 19.00 9.31
C PRO A 153 3.00 19.80 8.43
N VAL A 154 2.93 19.51 7.15
CA VAL A 154 2.02 20.19 6.22
C VAL A 154 0.57 19.91 6.56
N VAL A 155 0.21 18.64 6.71
CA VAL A 155 -1.15 18.24 7.09
C VAL A 155 -1.53 18.79 8.46
N THR A 156 -0.63 18.68 9.44
CA THR A 156 -0.86 19.16 10.81
C THR A 156 -1.07 20.66 10.84
N ARG A 157 -0.28 21.42 10.09
CA ARG A 157 -0.35 22.88 10.07
C ARG A 157 -1.61 23.40 9.38
N PHE A 158 -2.01 22.82 8.23
CA PHE A 158 -3.10 23.34 7.41
C PHE A 158 -4.46 22.73 7.74
N TYR A 159 -4.50 21.49 8.20
CA TYR A 159 -5.75 20.75 8.43
C TYR A 159 -5.92 20.25 9.87
N GLY A 160 -4.83 20.07 10.62
CA GLY A 160 -4.82 19.52 11.96
C GLY A 160 -4.36 18.05 12.02
N GLU A 161 -3.86 17.65 13.18
CA GLU A 161 -3.32 16.30 13.40
C GLU A 161 -4.36 15.18 13.19
N GLN A 162 -5.64 15.46 13.43
CA GLN A 162 -6.73 14.51 13.24
C GLN A 162 -6.93 14.08 11.77
N PHE A 163 -6.35 14.80 10.82
CA PHE A 163 -6.47 14.50 9.39
C PHE A 163 -5.31 13.64 8.84
N LEU A 164 -4.38 13.15 9.68
CA LEU A 164 -3.30 12.26 9.24
C LEU A 164 -3.85 10.93 8.69
N ILE A 165 -4.87 10.36 9.34
CA ILE A 165 -5.54 9.16 8.84
C ILE A 165 -6.25 9.44 7.52
N THR A 166 -6.90 10.58 7.37
CA THR A 166 -7.53 10.99 6.11
C THR A 166 -6.49 11.14 5.00
N ALA A 167 -5.32 11.68 5.30
CA ALA A 167 -4.21 11.76 4.34
C ALA A 167 -3.73 10.36 3.92
N ALA A 168 -3.62 9.42 4.87
CA ALA A 168 -3.30 8.03 4.57
C ALA A 168 -4.36 7.39 3.66
N TRP A 169 -5.64 7.67 3.89
CA TRP A 169 -6.74 7.22 3.04
C TRP A 169 -6.62 7.78 1.62
N GLY A 170 -6.28 9.06 1.47
CA GLY A 170 -5.99 9.67 0.17
C GLY A 170 -4.86 8.96 -0.58
N MET A 171 -3.78 8.59 0.14
CA MET A 171 -2.69 7.80 -0.43
C MET A 171 -3.15 6.40 -0.87
N ALA A 172 -4.07 5.78 -0.12
CA ALA A 172 -4.65 4.49 -0.48
C ALA A 172 -5.51 4.59 -1.75
N LEU A 173 -6.25 5.67 -1.94
CA LEU A 173 -6.99 5.94 -3.18
C LEU A 173 -6.05 6.08 -4.38
N LEU A 174 -4.93 6.77 -4.23
CA LEU A 174 -3.89 6.87 -5.25
C LEU A 174 -3.27 5.49 -5.54
N PHE A 175 -3.02 4.70 -4.52
CA PHE A 175 -2.52 3.33 -4.65
C PHE A 175 -3.49 2.47 -5.48
N LEU A 176 -4.78 2.56 -5.19
CA LEU A 176 -5.83 1.86 -5.95
C LEU A 176 -5.84 2.32 -7.41
N ALA A 177 -5.79 3.62 -7.67
CA ALA A 177 -5.78 4.18 -9.01
C ALA A 177 -4.58 3.67 -9.83
N VAL A 178 -3.38 3.68 -9.25
CA VAL A 178 -2.17 3.16 -9.91
C VAL A 178 -2.27 1.66 -10.15
N SER A 179 -2.81 0.90 -9.19
CA SER A 179 -3.00 -0.56 -9.32
C SER A 179 -3.96 -0.91 -10.46
N VAL A 180 -5.05 -0.18 -10.61
CA VAL A 180 -6.01 -0.36 -11.72
C VAL A 180 -5.37 0.03 -13.04
N TRP A 181 -4.61 1.11 -13.08
CA TRP A 181 -3.90 1.55 -14.29
C TRP A 181 -2.88 0.50 -14.77
N VAL A 182 -2.08 -0.06 -13.87
CA VAL A 182 -1.14 -1.15 -14.18
C VAL A 182 -1.86 -2.35 -14.79
N ARG A 183 -3.02 -2.73 -14.24
CA ARG A 183 -3.84 -3.83 -14.76
C ARG A 183 -4.36 -3.55 -16.17
N SER A 184 -4.77 -2.33 -16.47
CA SER A 184 -5.31 -1.96 -17.78
C SER A 184 -4.24 -1.97 -18.86
N THR A 185 -3.03 -1.48 -18.58
CA THR A 185 -1.93 -1.43 -19.54
C THR A 185 -1.40 -2.82 -19.90
N ASP A 186 -1.42 -3.76 -18.98
CA ASP A 186 -0.99 -5.14 -19.24
C ASP A 186 -1.96 -5.93 -20.15
N ARG A 187 -3.25 -5.60 -20.13
CA ARG A 187 -4.23 -6.20 -21.04
C ARG A 187 -4.02 -5.80 -22.50
N THR A 188 -3.52 -4.60 -22.75
CA THR A 188 -3.24 -4.10 -24.10
C THR A 188 -1.96 -4.70 -24.70
N SER A 189 -1.02 -5.13 -23.87
CA SER A 189 0.22 -5.77 -24.30
C SER A 189 0.11 -7.28 -24.51
N ALA A 190 -0.99 -7.90 -24.11
CA ALA A 190 -1.20 -9.36 -24.17
C ALA A 190 -1.78 -9.88 -25.50
N HIS A 191 -1.94 -9.03 -26.54
CA HIS A 191 -2.28 -9.50 -27.88
C HIS A 191 -1.02 -10.08 -28.56
N PRO A 192 -0.96 -11.41 -28.79
CA PRO A 192 0.16 -11.97 -29.53
C PRO A 192 0.16 -11.40 -30.96
N PRO A 193 1.35 -11.18 -31.53
CA PRO A 193 1.44 -10.77 -32.93
C PRO A 193 0.81 -11.85 -33.83
N PRO A 194 0.17 -11.45 -34.95
CA PRO A 194 -0.40 -12.40 -35.86
C PRO A 194 0.68 -13.38 -36.37
N PRO A 195 0.32 -14.65 -36.61
CA PRO A 195 1.28 -15.63 -37.09
C PRO A 195 1.88 -15.16 -38.44
N PRO A 196 3.17 -15.49 -38.70
CA PRO A 196 3.81 -15.14 -39.96
C PRO A 196 3.07 -15.77 -41.12
N PRO A 197 3.01 -15.13 -42.30
CA PRO A 197 2.38 -15.71 -43.48
C PRO A 197 3.06 -17.01 -43.85
N PRO A 198 2.31 -17.99 -44.42
CA PRO A 198 2.88 -19.26 -44.84
C PRO A 198 3.95 -18.99 -45.89
N THR A 199 5.10 -19.66 -45.74
CA THR A 199 6.16 -19.62 -46.74
C THR A 199 5.63 -20.22 -48.04
N PRO A 200 5.83 -19.57 -49.18
CA PRO A 200 5.43 -20.13 -50.48
C PRO A 200 6.17 -21.43 -50.77
N PRO A 201 5.55 -22.36 -51.52
CA PRO A 201 6.09 -23.67 -51.81
C PRO A 201 7.36 -23.62 -52.64
#